data_fb27a9907e25fa176d431d9870ea32a4
#
_entry.id   fb27a9907e25fa176d431d9870ea32a4
#
_cell.length_a   1.000
_cell.length_b   1.000
_cell.length_c   1.000
_cell.angle_alpha   90.00
_cell.angle_beta   90.00
_cell.angle_gamma   90.00
#
_symmetry.space_group_name_H-M   'P 1'
#
loop_
_entity.id
_entity.type
_entity.pdbx_description
1 polymer ?
#
loop_
_entity_poly.entity_id
_entity_poly.type
_entity_poly.pdbx_seq_one_letter_code
_entity_poly.pdbx_strand_id
1 'polypeptide(L)'
;LIRIGAKGDGGYLIPDLLDEIKYCFSPGVGQISEFEAQIKKRGIKSFLADYTVEGPAAEDLFDFKKKFIKSFNSENSITFDDWIKSSVDENEKNFLVQMDIEGSEYEVINSISNLNLDRVKIIVIEFHHLQFLSNEVFLENFISVLKKLGNYFEVNHIHPNNCCGITKIDEIIIPNVLEVTFLNKRFVKNKSNIKILPNLLDVKNVNKKKDIILSHHWF
;
A
#
# COMPACT_ATOMS: atom_id res chain seq x y z
N LEU A 1 7.91 0.24 -14.53
CA LEU A 1 7.67 0.89 -13.23
C LEU A 1 7.95 2.38 -13.33
N ILE A 2 7.21 3.15 -12.56
CA ILE A 2 7.44 4.57 -12.31
C ILE A 2 7.44 4.82 -10.81
N ARG A 3 8.18 5.84 -10.38
CA ARG A 3 8.15 6.28 -8.98
C ARG A 3 7.13 7.42 -8.83
N ILE A 4 6.25 7.31 -7.87
CA ILE A 4 5.27 8.33 -7.47
C ILE A 4 5.49 8.64 -5.98
N GLY A 5 5.41 9.92 -5.60
CA GLY A 5 5.59 10.39 -4.23
C GLY A 5 6.98 10.95 -3.96
N ALA A 6 7.35 11.00 -2.70
CA ALA A 6 8.57 11.63 -2.21
C ALA A 6 9.87 10.94 -2.68
N LYS A 7 10.97 11.69 -2.64
CA LYS A 7 12.33 11.12 -2.77
C LYS A 7 12.80 10.56 -1.42
N GLY A 8 12.10 9.54 -0.93
CA GLY A 8 12.32 8.93 0.37
C GLY A 8 11.05 8.24 0.81
N ASP A 9 10.73 8.36 2.08
CA ASP A 9 9.49 7.86 2.67
C ASP A 9 8.25 8.48 2.02
N GLY A 10 7.17 7.68 1.84
CA GLY A 10 5.96 8.10 1.12
C GLY A 10 6.12 8.16 -0.41
N GLY A 11 7.15 7.54 -0.97
CA GLY A 11 7.33 7.40 -2.41
C GLY A 11 7.44 5.95 -2.83
N TYR A 12 6.62 5.51 -3.77
CA TYR A 12 6.45 4.10 -4.15
C TYR A 12 6.68 3.85 -5.63
N LEU A 13 7.18 2.66 -5.97
CA LEU A 13 7.23 2.18 -7.35
C LEU A 13 5.94 1.46 -7.71
N ILE A 14 5.29 1.94 -8.76
CA ILE A 14 4.06 1.35 -9.28
C ILE A 14 4.21 1.07 -10.78
N PRO A 15 3.42 0.14 -11.36
CA PRO A 15 3.38 -0.02 -12.81
C PRO A 15 2.83 1.25 -13.48
N ASP A 16 3.44 1.63 -14.60
CA ASP A 16 2.98 2.76 -15.42
C ASP A 16 1.73 2.37 -16.22
N LEU A 17 0.64 2.10 -15.48
CA LEU A 17 -0.66 1.67 -15.98
C LEU A 17 -1.78 2.51 -15.34
N LEU A 18 -1.54 3.82 -15.21
CA LEU A 18 -2.48 4.75 -14.58
C LEU A 18 -3.66 5.14 -15.49
N ASP A 19 -3.59 4.83 -16.78
CA ASP A 19 -4.70 5.02 -17.69
C ASP A 19 -5.96 4.30 -17.17
N GLU A 20 -7.12 4.91 -17.36
CA GLU A 20 -8.42 4.42 -16.89
C GLU A 20 -8.61 4.46 -15.36
N ILE A 21 -7.61 4.87 -14.58
CA ILE A 21 -7.78 5.13 -13.15
C ILE A 21 -8.32 6.53 -12.97
N LYS A 22 -9.50 6.65 -12.35
CA LYS A 22 -10.12 7.94 -12.02
C LYS A 22 -9.92 8.31 -10.55
N TYR A 23 -9.78 7.31 -9.68
CA TYR A 23 -9.81 7.47 -8.24
C TYR A 23 -8.64 6.76 -7.56
N CYS A 24 -8.07 7.45 -6.58
CA CYS A 24 -7.08 6.92 -5.65
C CYS A 24 -7.66 6.96 -4.23
N PHE A 25 -7.52 5.87 -3.49
CA PHE A 25 -7.83 5.79 -2.07
C PHE A 25 -6.52 5.67 -1.30
N SER A 26 -6.28 6.62 -0.40
CA SER A 26 -5.03 6.71 0.36
C SER A 26 -5.32 6.77 1.87
N PRO A 27 -5.51 5.61 2.53
CA PRO A 27 -5.60 5.55 3.98
C PRO A 27 -4.22 5.63 4.63
N GLY A 28 -4.10 6.39 5.74
CA GLY A 28 -2.84 6.58 6.45
C GLY A 28 -2.00 7.69 5.84
N VAL A 29 -2.58 8.87 5.67
CA VAL A 29 -1.91 10.03 5.09
C VAL A 29 -1.40 10.92 6.22
N GLY A 30 -0.09 10.98 6.40
CA GLY A 30 0.52 11.94 7.30
C GLY A 30 0.36 13.40 6.84
N GLN A 31 1.21 14.27 7.33
CA GLN A 31 1.21 15.68 6.88
C GLN A 31 1.79 15.86 5.46
N ILE A 32 2.51 14.85 4.94
CA ILE A 32 3.12 14.89 3.60
C ILE A 32 2.25 14.04 2.66
N SER A 33 1.74 14.65 1.61
CA SER A 33 0.87 14.05 0.61
C SER A 33 1.43 14.19 -0.81
N GLU A 34 2.76 13.99 -0.97
CA GLU A 34 3.43 14.14 -2.28
C GLU A 34 2.97 13.07 -3.27
N PHE A 35 2.65 11.87 -2.80
CA PHE A 35 2.11 10.79 -3.63
C PHE A 35 0.78 11.22 -4.25
N GLU A 36 -0.17 11.64 -3.43
CA GLU A 36 -1.50 12.07 -3.85
C GLU A 36 -1.44 13.33 -4.72
N ALA A 37 -0.52 14.27 -4.42
CA ALA A 37 -0.31 15.46 -5.23
C ALA A 37 0.19 15.12 -6.65
N GLN A 38 1.06 14.12 -6.79
CA GLN A 38 1.54 13.65 -8.09
C GLN A 38 0.45 12.86 -8.84
N ILE A 39 -0.34 12.06 -8.14
CA ILE A 39 -1.50 11.35 -8.69
C ILE A 39 -2.55 12.34 -9.19
N LYS A 40 -2.83 13.40 -8.43
CA LYS A 40 -3.73 14.47 -8.85
C LYS A 40 -3.28 15.18 -10.14
N LYS A 41 -1.97 15.44 -10.30
CA LYS A 41 -1.41 16.03 -11.53
C LYS A 41 -1.67 15.16 -12.77
N ARG A 42 -1.96 13.88 -12.59
CA ARG A 42 -2.33 12.93 -13.65
C ARG A 42 -3.85 12.86 -13.87
N GLY A 43 -4.63 13.76 -13.24
CA GLY A 43 -6.08 13.81 -13.38
C GLY A 43 -6.85 12.81 -12.54
N ILE A 44 -6.19 12.12 -11.60
CA ILE A 44 -6.81 11.12 -10.73
C ILE A 44 -7.24 11.81 -9.43
N LYS A 45 -8.52 11.72 -9.08
CA LYS A 45 -9.06 12.26 -7.82
C LYS A 45 -8.63 11.36 -6.65
N SER A 46 -8.05 11.94 -5.60
CA SER A 46 -7.65 11.21 -4.40
C SER A 46 -8.61 11.45 -3.25
N PHE A 47 -8.97 10.36 -2.58
CA PHE A 47 -9.68 10.32 -1.30
C PHE A 47 -8.68 9.91 -0.23
N LEU A 48 -8.57 10.69 0.85
CA LEU A 48 -7.63 10.49 1.93
C LEU A 48 -8.38 10.23 3.24
N ALA A 49 -7.84 9.37 4.07
CA ALA A 49 -8.40 9.11 5.39
C ALA A 49 -7.29 8.92 6.42
N ASP A 50 -7.33 9.73 7.47
CA ASP A 50 -6.46 9.60 8.64
C ASP A 50 -7.15 10.25 9.84
N TYR A 51 -7.07 9.63 11.00
CA TYR A 51 -7.60 10.20 12.23
C TYR A 51 -6.55 10.97 13.02
N THR A 52 -5.27 10.71 12.80
CA THR A 52 -4.16 11.23 13.60
C THR A 52 -3.78 12.67 13.24
N VAL A 53 -4.20 13.13 12.07
CA VAL A 53 -3.91 14.48 11.55
C VAL A 53 -5.21 15.27 11.35
N GLU A 54 -5.11 16.60 11.35
CA GLU A 54 -6.28 17.47 11.06
C GLU A 54 -6.60 17.55 9.56
N GLY A 55 -5.63 17.19 8.71
CA GLY A 55 -5.73 17.15 7.26
C GLY A 55 -4.35 17.17 6.62
N PRO A 56 -4.27 16.88 5.33
CA PRO A 56 -3.03 17.01 4.59
C PRO A 56 -2.64 18.49 4.44
N ALA A 57 -1.35 18.77 4.23
CA ALA A 57 -0.83 20.13 4.07
C ALA A 57 -1.46 20.94 2.90
N ALA A 58 -2.18 20.29 2.03
CA ALA A 58 -2.90 20.87 0.88
C ALA A 58 -4.39 20.49 0.91
N GLU A 59 -5.09 20.85 1.98
CA GLU A 59 -6.51 20.48 2.25
C GLU A 59 -7.46 20.75 1.07
N ASP A 60 -7.30 21.86 0.37
CA ASP A 60 -8.15 22.23 -0.79
C ASP A 60 -7.99 21.30 -2.00
N LEU A 61 -7.03 20.38 -1.95
CA LEU A 61 -6.69 19.51 -3.09
C LEU A 61 -7.32 18.14 -3.02
N PHE A 62 -7.79 17.70 -1.84
CA PHE A 62 -8.19 16.32 -1.58
C PHE A 62 -9.54 16.24 -0.85
N ASP A 63 -10.20 15.11 -1.03
CA ASP A 63 -11.36 14.73 -0.24
C ASP A 63 -10.84 13.98 1.00
N PHE A 64 -10.71 14.69 2.11
CA PHE A 64 -10.15 14.16 3.35
C PHE A 64 -11.25 13.77 4.33
N LYS A 65 -11.08 12.59 4.92
CA LYS A 65 -11.97 12.07 5.98
C LYS A 65 -11.15 11.80 7.25
N LYS A 66 -11.43 12.55 8.33
CA LYS A 66 -10.79 12.37 9.63
C LYS A 66 -11.32 11.12 10.31
N LYS A 67 -10.89 9.95 9.82
CA LYS A 67 -11.27 8.62 10.31
C LYS A 67 -10.10 7.65 10.16
N PHE A 68 -9.97 6.73 11.09
CA PHE A 68 -9.20 5.51 10.85
C PHE A 68 -9.91 4.62 9.84
N ILE A 69 -9.14 3.98 8.96
CA ILE A 69 -9.66 2.85 8.18
C ILE A 69 -9.42 1.59 9.02
N LYS A 70 -10.52 0.89 9.34
CA LYS A 70 -10.54 -0.28 10.22
C LYS A 70 -11.46 -1.37 9.66
N SER A 71 -11.47 -2.52 10.32
CA SER A 71 -12.40 -3.63 9.98
C SER A 71 -13.84 -3.39 10.44
N PHE A 72 -14.11 -2.29 11.15
CA PHE A 72 -15.44 -1.95 11.70
C PHE A 72 -15.69 -0.43 11.67
N ASN A 73 -16.96 -0.06 11.68
CA ASN A 73 -17.37 1.34 11.80
C ASN A 73 -17.52 1.76 13.26
N SER A 74 -17.08 2.98 13.58
CA SER A 74 -17.30 3.64 14.85
C SER A 74 -17.37 5.16 14.68
N GLU A 75 -17.43 5.89 15.77
CA GLU A 75 -17.31 7.35 15.73
C GLU A 75 -16.02 7.80 15.04
N ASN A 76 -14.90 7.09 15.25
CA ASN A 76 -13.58 7.48 14.78
C ASN A 76 -13.04 6.56 13.67
N SER A 77 -13.80 5.58 13.21
CA SER A 77 -13.38 4.65 12.17
C SER A 77 -14.45 4.39 11.13
N ILE A 78 -14.03 3.97 9.95
CA ILE A 78 -14.87 3.53 8.85
C ILE A 78 -14.24 2.31 8.19
N THR A 79 -15.07 1.37 7.72
CA THR A 79 -14.56 0.26 6.90
C THR A 79 -14.14 0.75 5.52
N PHE A 80 -13.19 0.06 4.90
CA PHE A 80 -12.76 0.41 3.53
C PHE A 80 -13.93 0.31 2.55
N ASP A 81 -14.81 -0.67 2.70
CA ASP A 81 -15.97 -0.86 1.86
C ASP A 81 -16.98 0.29 1.96
N ASP A 82 -17.30 0.73 3.17
CA ASP A 82 -18.21 1.86 3.38
C ASP A 82 -17.58 3.19 2.93
N TRP A 83 -16.26 3.30 3.05
CA TRP A 83 -15.56 4.48 2.54
C TRP A 83 -15.66 4.56 1.01
N ILE A 84 -15.38 3.47 0.28
CA ILE A 84 -15.59 3.42 -1.18
C ILE A 84 -17.03 3.76 -1.51
N LYS A 85 -18.00 3.09 -0.87
CA LYS A 85 -19.43 3.27 -1.11
C LYS A 85 -19.88 4.71 -0.92
N SER A 86 -19.32 5.43 0.06
CA SER A 86 -19.66 6.84 0.31
C SER A 86 -18.91 7.83 -0.58
N SER A 87 -17.91 7.38 -1.33
CA SER A 87 -17.00 8.26 -2.08
C SER A 87 -17.23 8.22 -3.59
N VAL A 88 -17.62 7.07 -4.13
CA VAL A 88 -17.74 6.86 -5.58
C VAL A 88 -18.93 5.98 -5.92
N ASP A 89 -19.37 6.09 -7.17
CA ASP A 89 -20.49 5.30 -7.72
C ASP A 89 -20.14 3.79 -7.69
N GLU A 90 -21.17 2.96 -7.51
CA GLU A 90 -21.00 1.50 -7.43
C GLU A 90 -20.43 0.86 -8.70
N ASN A 91 -20.62 1.50 -9.87
CA ASN A 91 -20.11 1.04 -11.15
C ASN A 91 -18.65 1.45 -11.42
N GLU A 92 -18.07 2.35 -10.62
CA GLU A 92 -16.68 2.78 -10.79
C GLU A 92 -15.71 1.68 -10.38
N LYS A 93 -14.63 1.54 -11.14
CA LYS A 93 -13.61 0.49 -10.98
C LYS A 93 -12.24 0.99 -11.41
N ASN A 94 -11.24 0.12 -11.32
CA ASN A 94 -9.85 0.41 -11.64
C ASN A 94 -9.26 1.45 -10.68
N PHE A 95 -9.46 1.25 -9.37
CA PHE A 95 -8.90 2.14 -8.35
C PHE A 95 -7.39 1.94 -8.19
N LEU A 96 -6.70 3.02 -7.83
CA LEU A 96 -5.40 2.98 -7.17
C LEU A 96 -5.63 3.03 -5.66
N VAL A 97 -4.93 2.20 -4.91
CA VAL A 97 -4.91 2.25 -3.45
C VAL A 97 -3.46 2.38 -2.99
N GLN A 98 -3.20 3.33 -2.10
CA GLN A 98 -1.94 3.41 -1.34
C GLN A 98 -2.32 3.28 0.13
N MET A 99 -1.85 2.24 0.80
CA MET A 99 -2.24 1.89 2.17
C MET A 99 -1.01 1.85 3.07
N ASP A 100 -0.96 2.77 4.01
CA ASP A 100 0.06 2.89 5.04
C ASP A 100 -0.63 3.28 6.35
N ILE A 101 -1.07 2.30 7.13
CA ILE A 101 -1.95 2.46 8.31
C ILE A 101 -1.38 1.83 9.58
N GLU A 102 -0.05 1.81 9.67
CA GLU A 102 0.73 1.57 10.89
C GLU A 102 0.35 0.28 11.63
N GLY A 103 0.18 -0.82 10.89
CA GLY A 103 -0.09 -2.17 11.43
C GLY A 103 -1.55 -2.61 11.36
N SER A 104 -2.47 -1.76 10.88
CA SER A 104 -3.87 -2.13 10.66
C SER A 104 -4.13 -2.77 9.29
N GLU A 105 -3.13 -2.89 8.42
CA GLU A 105 -3.24 -3.42 7.07
C GLU A 105 -3.88 -4.81 7.06
N TYR A 106 -3.50 -5.66 8.02
CA TYR A 106 -3.93 -7.05 8.09
C TYR A 106 -5.43 -7.18 8.34
N GLU A 107 -5.94 -6.48 9.35
CA GLU A 107 -7.37 -6.51 9.66
C GLU A 107 -8.20 -5.85 8.57
N VAL A 108 -7.72 -4.74 8.02
CA VAL A 108 -8.42 -3.99 6.97
C VAL A 108 -8.50 -4.84 5.72
N ILE A 109 -7.39 -5.39 5.21
CA ILE A 109 -7.40 -6.23 4.00
C ILE A 109 -8.29 -7.45 4.18
N ASN A 110 -8.23 -8.11 5.34
CA ASN A 110 -9.11 -9.24 5.62
C ASN A 110 -10.60 -8.86 5.64
N SER A 111 -10.95 -7.62 5.96
CA SER A 111 -12.33 -7.13 6.00
C SER A 111 -12.87 -6.63 4.65
N ILE A 112 -11.99 -6.21 3.72
CA ILE A 112 -12.43 -5.72 2.39
C ILE A 112 -13.20 -6.81 1.65
N SER A 113 -14.36 -6.48 1.10
CA SER A 113 -15.15 -7.41 0.30
C SER A 113 -14.41 -7.82 -0.99
N ASN A 114 -14.69 -9.04 -1.43
CA ASN A 114 -14.16 -9.54 -2.70
C ASN A 114 -14.56 -8.65 -3.88
N LEU A 115 -15.76 -8.07 -3.82
CA LEU A 115 -16.25 -7.14 -4.83
C LEU A 115 -15.35 -5.89 -4.92
N ASN A 116 -15.00 -5.29 -3.79
CA ASN A 116 -14.16 -4.09 -3.78
C ASN A 116 -12.69 -4.41 -4.11
N LEU A 117 -12.16 -5.56 -3.69
CA LEU A 117 -10.82 -5.99 -4.14
C LEU A 117 -10.76 -6.16 -5.66
N ASP A 118 -11.80 -6.70 -6.29
CA ASP A 118 -11.85 -6.83 -7.75
C ASP A 118 -11.88 -5.45 -8.46
N ARG A 119 -12.42 -4.41 -7.82
CA ARG A 119 -12.44 -3.04 -8.37
C ARG A 119 -11.08 -2.34 -8.32
N VAL A 120 -10.12 -2.83 -7.54
CA VAL A 120 -8.79 -2.24 -7.45
C VAL A 120 -7.91 -2.72 -8.60
N LYS A 121 -7.23 -1.80 -9.30
CA LYS A 121 -6.27 -2.07 -10.38
C LYS A 121 -4.85 -2.21 -9.83
N ILE A 122 -4.43 -1.27 -8.99
CA ILE A 122 -3.12 -1.25 -8.35
C ILE A 122 -3.31 -0.99 -6.87
N ILE A 123 -2.65 -1.76 -6.03
CA ILE A 123 -2.58 -1.50 -4.59
C ILE A 123 -1.13 -1.53 -4.12
N VAL A 124 -0.71 -0.47 -3.45
CA VAL A 124 0.55 -0.38 -2.71
C VAL A 124 0.22 -0.51 -1.23
N ILE A 125 0.91 -1.37 -0.54
CA ILE A 125 0.72 -1.61 0.88
C ILE A 125 2.08 -1.53 1.57
N GLU A 126 2.15 -0.76 2.64
CA GLU A 126 3.25 -0.78 3.57
C GLU A 126 2.90 -1.73 4.72
N PHE A 127 3.48 -2.94 4.70
CA PHE A 127 3.28 -3.94 5.74
C PHE A 127 4.18 -3.67 6.94
N HIS A 128 3.58 -3.40 8.08
CA HIS A 128 4.26 -3.15 9.33
C HIS A 128 4.38 -4.42 10.20
N HIS A 129 5.25 -4.33 11.20
CA HIS A 129 5.37 -5.35 12.26
C HIS A 129 5.84 -6.73 11.80
N LEU A 130 6.57 -6.83 10.67
CA LEU A 130 7.07 -8.11 10.16
C LEU A 130 8.10 -8.78 11.09
N GLN A 131 8.65 -8.07 12.09
CA GLN A 131 9.45 -8.67 13.16
C GLN A 131 8.69 -9.73 13.97
N PHE A 132 7.37 -9.73 13.92
CA PHE A 132 6.53 -10.71 14.60
C PHE A 132 6.21 -11.96 13.77
N LEU A 133 6.83 -12.16 12.60
CA LEU A 133 6.59 -13.34 11.76
C LEU A 133 7.00 -14.68 12.42
N SER A 134 7.83 -14.64 13.48
CA SER A 134 8.08 -15.83 14.31
C SER A 134 6.95 -16.18 15.28
N ASN A 135 5.98 -15.29 15.48
CA ASN A 135 4.76 -15.56 16.25
C ASN A 135 3.74 -16.22 15.33
N GLU A 136 3.25 -17.41 15.74
CA GLU A 136 2.35 -18.24 14.93
C GLU A 136 1.05 -17.51 14.55
N VAL A 137 0.43 -16.81 15.51
CA VAL A 137 -0.82 -16.07 15.26
C VAL A 137 -0.62 -14.93 14.26
N PHE A 138 0.49 -14.21 14.38
CA PHE A 138 0.81 -13.13 13.43
C PHE A 138 1.10 -13.71 12.04
N LEU A 139 1.86 -14.81 11.97
CA LEU A 139 2.20 -15.48 10.72
C LEU A 139 0.94 -16.00 10.00
N GLU A 140 0.01 -16.62 10.71
CA GLU A 140 -1.26 -17.09 10.14
C GLU A 140 -2.08 -15.93 9.58
N ASN A 141 -2.14 -14.80 10.30
CA ASN A 141 -2.84 -13.60 9.83
C ASN A 141 -2.18 -13.02 8.58
N PHE A 142 -0.85 -12.92 8.56
CA PHE A 142 -0.09 -12.46 7.39
C PHE A 142 -0.33 -13.37 6.17
N ILE A 143 -0.26 -14.70 6.37
CA ILE A 143 -0.55 -15.68 5.30
C ILE A 143 -1.98 -15.54 4.80
N SER A 144 -2.96 -15.31 5.68
CA SER A 144 -4.35 -15.08 5.28
C SER A 144 -4.48 -13.88 4.36
N VAL A 145 -3.85 -12.77 4.71
CA VAL A 145 -3.82 -11.54 3.90
C VAL A 145 -3.19 -11.81 2.53
N LEU A 146 -2.02 -12.46 2.50
CA LEU A 146 -1.34 -12.76 1.23
C LEU A 146 -2.16 -13.70 0.34
N LYS A 147 -2.82 -14.72 0.93
CA LYS A 147 -3.72 -15.61 0.18
C LYS A 147 -4.91 -14.83 -0.40
N LYS A 148 -5.51 -13.95 0.39
CA LYS A 148 -6.64 -13.13 -0.07
C LYS A 148 -6.23 -12.20 -1.21
N LEU A 149 -5.14 -11.47 -1.06
CA LEU A 149 -4.58 -10.62 -2.13
C LEU A 149 -4.20 -11.45 -3.35
N GLY A 150 -3.56 -12.60 -3.16
CA GLY A 150 -3.15 -13.51 -4.23
C GLY A 150 -4.29 -14.07 -5.07
N ASN A 151 -5.55 -14.01 -4.62
CA ASN A 151 -6.69 -14.35 -5.47
C ASN A 151 -6.92 -13.33 -6.59
N TYR A 152 -6.61 -12.06 -6.35
CA TYR A 152 -6.90 -10.94 -7.25
C TYR A 152 -5.67 -10.34 -7.91
N PHE A 153 -4.52 -10.39 -7.24
CA PHE A 153 -3.33 -9.64 -7.63
C PHE A 153 -2.12 -10.54 -7.84
N GLU A 154 -1.16 -10.01 -8.59
CA GLU A 154 0.24 -10.47 -8.64
C GLU A 154 1.12 -9.42 -8.00
N VAL A 155 2.18 -9.86 -7.32
CA VAL A 155 3.21 -8.96 -6.81
C VAL A 155 3.96 -8.34 -8.01
N ASN A 156 3.99 -7.02 -8.05
CA ASN A 156 4.64 -6.27 -9.12
C ASN A 156 5.98 -5.69 -8.68
N HIS A 157 6.09 -5.27 -7.43
CA HIS A 157 7.32 -4.76 -6.82
C HIS A 157 7.31 -4.97 -5.31
N ILE A 158 8.51 -5.13 -4.74
CA ILE A 158 8.75 -5.12 -3.29
C ILE A 158 9.94 -4.20 -2.99
N HIS A 159 9.82 -3.40 -1.93
CA HIS A 159 10.87 -2.52 -1.43
C HIS A 159 10.96 -2.61 0.10
N PRO A 160 12.11 -3.00 0.67
CA PRO A 160 12.29 -3.03 2.11
C PRO A 160 12.47 -1.61 2.65
N ASN A 161 11.53 -1.14 3.49
CA ASN A 161 11.68 0.16 4.13
C ASN A 161 12.80 0.09 5.18
N ASN A 162 13.81 0.94 5.04
CA ASN A 162 14.98 0.95 5.93
C ASN A 162 14.79 1.79 7.21
N CYS A 163 13.54 2.23 7.50
CA CYS A 163 13.22 3.02 8.70
C CYS A 163 13.44 2.24 10.00
N CYS A 164 12.99 0.99 10.02
CA CYS A 164 12.65 0.31 11.26
C CYS A 164 13.50 -0.93 11.56
N GLY A 165 14.54 -1.15 10.75
CA GLY A 165 15.51 -2.23 10.94
C GLY A 165 15.06 -3.56 10.35
N ILE A 166 15.74 -4.62 10.77
CA ILE A 166 15.56 -5.98 10.28
C ILE A 166 15.41 -6.96 11.43
N THR A 167 14.71 -8.05 11.18
CA THR A 167 14.68 -9.25 12.01
C THR A 167 15.27 -10.41 11.21
N LYS A 168 15.95 -11.34 11.88
CA LYS A 168 16.45 -12.56 11.26
C LYS A 168 15.65 -13.74 11.76
N ILE A 169 15.15 -14.55 10.83
CA ILE A 169 14.56 -15.85 11.10
C ILE A 169 15.40 -16.85 10.32
N ASP A 170 16.18 -17.66 11.03
CA ASP A 170 17.22 -18.50 10.48
C ASP A 170 18.19 -17.70 9.60
N GLU A 171 18.30 -18.03 8.32
CA GLU A 171 19.15 -17.32 7.34
C GLU A 171 18.41 -16.20 6.59
N ILE A 172 17.09 -16.06 6.82
CA ILE A 172 16.27 -15.10 6.10
C ILE A 172 16.29 -13.75 6.81
N ILE A 173 16.67 -12.71 6.08
CA ILE A 173 16.56 -11.33 6.53
C ILE A 173 15.16 -10.82 6.20
N ILE A 174 14.46 -10.38 7.24
CA ILE A 174 13.10 -9.82 7.15
C ILE A 174 13.16 -8.34 7.52
N PRO A 175 12.83 -7.41 6.62
CA PRO A 175 12.65 -6.02 6.97
C PRO A 175 11.45 -5.90 7.90
N ASN A 176 11.54 -5.07 8.95
CA ASN A 176 10.42 -4.90 9.88
C ASN A 176 9.23 -4.17 9.24
N VAL A 177 9.50 -3.43 8.16
CA VAL A 177 8.51 -2.77 7.32
C VAL A 177 8.82 -3.06 5.85
N LEU A 178 7.81 -3.43 5.07
CA LEU A 178 7.95 -3.83 3.67
C LEU A 178 6.86 -3.19 2.81
N GLU A 179 7.27 -2.42 1.83
CA GLU A 179 6.39 -1.89 0.79
C GLU A 179 6.19 -2.94 -0.31
N VAL A 180 4.95 -3.25 -0.60
CA VAL A 180 4.60 -4.19 -1.65
C VAL A 180 3.59 -3.58 -2.60
N THR A 181 3.93 -3.54 -3.88
CA THR A 181 3.03 -3.14 -4.95
C THR A 181 2.44 -4.36 -5.64
N PHE A 182 1.13 -4.38 -5.73
CA PHE A 182 0.36 -5.43 -6.37
C PHE A 182 -0.37 -4.87 -7.60
N LEU A 183 -0.41 -5.67 -8.67
CA LEU A 183 -1.18 -5.39 -9.88
C LEU A 183 -2.29 -6.42 -10.02
N ASN A 184 -3.53 -5.98 -10.26
CA ASN A 184 -4.65 -6.89 -10.48
C ASN A 184 -4.37 -7.79 -11.70
N LYS A 185 -4.62 -9.08 -11.54
CA LYS A 185 -4.33 -10.13 -12.53
C LYS A 185 -4.93 -9.86 -13.90
N ARG A 186 -6.05 -9.13 -13.96
CA ARG A 186 -6.70 -8.72 -15.22
C ARG A 186 -5.81 -7.83 -16.10
N PHE A 187 -4.82 -7.15 -15.51
CA PHE A 187 -3.92 -6.22 -16.20
C PHE A 187 -2.51 -6.78 -16.40
N VAL A 188 -2.24 -7.98 -15.90
CA VAL A 188 -0.95 -8.64 -16.06
C VAL A 188 -0.85 -9.23 -17.45
N LYS A 189 -0.01 -8.63 -18.31
CA LYS A 189 0.22 -9.13 -19.67
C LYS A 189 1.32 -10.19 -19.74
N ASN A 190 2.42 -9.97 -19.03
CA ASN A 190 3.57 -10.84 -18.97
C ASN A 190 4.10 -10.95 -17.55
N LYS A 191 4.58 -12.13 -17.18
CA LYS A 191 5.28 -12.34 -15.91
C LYS A 191 6.77 -12.46 -16.20
N SER A 192 7.57 -11.73 -15.44
CA SER A 192 9.02 -11.89 -15.43
C SER A 192 9.47 -12.03 -13.99
N ASN A 193 10.42 -12.88 -13.72
CA ASN A 193 11.01 -12.97 -12.40
C ASN A 193 11.79 -11.69 -12.09
N ILE A 194 11.63 -11.14 -10.90
CA ILE A 194 12.50 -10.09 -10.37
C ILE A 194 13.88 -10.70 -10.25
N LYS A 195 14.89 -10.06 -10.82
CA LYS A 195 16.26 -10.57 -10.80
C LYS A 195 17.16 -9.87 -9.80
N ILE A 196 16.84 -8.65 -9.44
CA ILE A 196 17.66 -7.80 -8.58
C ILE A 196 16.74 -6.91 -7.74
N LEU A 197 16.97 -6.89 -6.42
CA LEU A 197 16.39 -5.95 -5.47
C LEU A 197 17.53 -5.34 -4.63
N PRO A 198 17.51 -4.05 -4.34
CA PRO A 198 16.50 -3.06 -4.76
C PRO A 198 16.52 -2.78 -6.28
N ASN A 199 15.39 -2.29 -6.81
CA ASN A 199 15.29 -1.83 -8.20
C ASN A 199 16.09 -0.53 -8.37
N LEU A 200 16.54 -0.23 -9.59
CA LEU A 200 17.29 1.00 -9.89
C LEU A 200 16.50 2.29 -9.62
N LEU A 201 15.19 2.21 -9.60
CA LEU A 201 14.29 3.34 -9.30
C LEU A 201 13.94 3.43 -7.81
N ASP A 202 14.34 2.45 -6.99
CA ASP A 202 14.14 2.52 -5.55
C ASP A 202 14.97 3.63 -4.92
N VAL A 203 14.42 4.25 -3.90
CA VAL A 203 15.08 5.28 -3.10
C VAL A 203 14.89 4.93 -1.63
N LYS A 204 15.93 5.02 -0.85
CA LYS A 204 15.89 4.78 0.59
C LYS A 204 14.84 5.63 1.28
N ASN A 205 14.03 5.06 2.13
CA ASN A 205 13.09 5.82 2.95
C ASN A 205 13.86 6.76 3.90
N VAL A 206 14.92 6.26 4.53
CA VAL A 206 15.79 7.04 5.43
C VAL A 206 17.19 7.17 4.85
N ASN A 207 17.52 8.33 4.28
CA ASN A 207 18.79 8.57 3.59
C ASN A 207 20.05 8.29 4.44
N LYS A 208 19.97 8.55 5.76
CA LYS A 208 21.11 8.37 6.71
C LYS A 208 21.32 6.91 7.11
N LYS A 209 20.40 6.00 6.84
CA LYS A 209 20.52 4.57 7.15
C LYS A 209 21.05 3.79 5.95
N LYS A 210 21.68 2.65 6.23
CA LYS A 210 22.05 1.70 5.19
C LYS A 210 20.78 1.12 4.55
N ASP A 211 20.86 0.83 3.27
CA ASP A 211 19.81 0.12 2.56
C ASP A 211 19.70 -1.33 3.03
N ILE A 212 18.53 -1.92 2.91
CA ILE A 212 18.29 -3.33 3.20
C ILE A 212 18.34 -4.07 1.87
N ILE A 213 19.26 -5.02 1.76
CA ILE A 213 19.36 -5.88 0.57
C ILE A 213 18.64 -7.19 0.89
N LEU A 214 17.58 -7.46 0.14
CA LEU A 214 16.82 -8.70 0.26
C LEU A 214 17.60 -9.86 -0.38
N SER A 215 17.60 -11.01 0.30
CA SER A 215 18.23 -12.23 -0.22
C SER A 215 17.37 -12.87 -1.31
N HIS A 216 17.95 -13.84 -2.04
CA HIS A 216 17.27 -14.57 -3.10
C HIS A 216 15.97 -15.30 -2.68
N HIS A 217 15.75 -15.46 -1.38
CA HIS A 217 14.51 -16.05 -0.85
C HIS A 217 13.25 -15.20 -1.09
N TRP A 218 13.43 -13.94 -1.50
CA TRP A 218 12.33 -13.01 -1.74
C TRP A 218 11.86 -12.95 -3.21
N PHE A 219 12.52 -13.68 -4.12
CA PHE A 219 12.23 -13.65 -5.57
C PHE A 219 12.72 -14.90 -6.31
#